data_0f6d098a405d1eb4198a28b37b7fb4cd
#
_entry.id   0f6d098a405d1eb4198a28b37b7fb4cd
#
_cell.length_a   1.000
_cell.length_b   1.000
_cell.length_c   1.000
_cell.angle_alpha   90.00
_cell.angle_beta   90.00
_cell.angle_gamma   90.00
#
_symmetry.space_group_name_H-M   'P 1'
#
loop_
_entity.id
_entity.type
_entity.pdbx_description
1 polymer ?
#
loop_
_entity_poly.entity_id
_entity_poly.type
_entity_poly.pdbx_seq_one_letter_code
_entity_poly.pdbx_strand_id
1 'polypeptide(L)'
;MREGLYSFTKEICTAFHEVSPESEFGYQYGAYGAYSGHDFSYIFNAMKEAGGKAPRSRPGGGAYDDHDLNEFLSKAVFMNRANCMLPEYVREICPEIENLPFECFAKSAAGCAFECAYYMANGATDMSFSMMMHENEVREYYEETLSRLSADATYRNRLAAVNRETRAGGAMFFISEEMWKRKLNKEAGEGFAALNNEKSGSLDLWIRDAIPMTFEKTAGGGIILYPEAARDITERDFAELLRSNVFTDGETLEILREKFGEKVCESVGLTATEICETDRGKFEEHNFPHATLPRDFRKWQNNFFTRGRSKVYYMSLYPKKTKSVVQALAAYETQLNIAPYENGQYPYGISAAISQTEEDGRWAVFGNAIWKGIMSFYRREQLLNVMDELCAQSGGLCARLKSPKQAALLPRKDSAGRTACVSVANLTIGESGESILAVRNPRGERFTFMRQGSAEEIVLNAESARTENGICEYIVKLPSIAPYSVSTVFIS
;
A
#
# COMPACT_ATOMS: atom_id res chain seq x y z
N MET A 1 -20.30 8.24 -20.95
CA MET A 1 -19.41 9.29 -20.43
C MET A 1 -17.94 9.05 -20.85
N ARG A 2 -17.32 7.90 -20.59
CA ARG A 2 -15.92 7.62 -21.01
C ARG A 2 -15.70 7.79 -22.51
N GLU A 3 -16.56 7.25 -23.35
CA GLU A 3 -16.49 7.42 -24.82
C GLU A 3 -16.55 8.87 -25.25
N GLY A 4 -17.43 9.68 -24.64
CA GLY A 4 -17.52 11.10 -24.93
C GLY A 4 -16.26 11.86 -24.53
N LEU A 5 -15.69 11.56 -23.35
CA LEU A 5 -14.43 12.16 -22.91
C LEU A 5 -13.25 11.74 -23.80
N TYR A 6 -13.20 10.46 -24.20
CA TYR A 6 -12.18 9.99 -25.14
C TYR A 6 -12.24 10.73 -26.46
N SER A 7 -13.42 10.81 -27.09
CA SER A 7 -13.61 11.47 -28.40
C SER A 7 -13.27 12.96 -28.31
N PHE A 8 -13.75 13.63 -27.27
CA PHE A 8 -13.48 15.05 -27.03
C PHE A 8 -11.98 15.33 -26.82
N THR A 9 -11.33 14.53 -25.98
CA THR A 9 -9.88 14.66 -25.76
C THR A 9 -9.10 14.45 -27.06
N LYS A 10 -9.46 13.43 -27.84
CA LYS A 10 -8.80 13.14 -29.12
C LYS A 10 -8.97 14.28 -30.11
N GLU A 11 -10.17 14.84 -30.24
CA GLU A 11 -10.47 15.96 -31.15
C GLU A 11 -9.64 17.19 -30.77
N ILE A 12 -9.62 17.60 -29.49
CA ILE A 12 -8.84 18.75 -29.01
C ILE A 12 -7.35 18.54 -29.27
N CYS A 13 -6.82 17.37 -28.90
CA CYS A 13 -5.40 17.09 -29.08
C CYS A 13 -5.01 17.03 -30.56
N THR A 14 -5.86 16.51 -31.43
CA THR A 14 -5.62 16.50 -32.87
C THR A 14 -5.59 17.92 -33.44
N ALA A 15 -6.59 18.74 -33.13
CA ALA A 15 -6.64 20.13 -33.59
C ALA A 15 -5.42 20.95 -33.09
N PHE A 16 -4.96 20.69 -31.87
CA PHE A 16 -3.77 21.36 -31.35
C PHE A 16 -2.50 20.92 -32.08
N HIS A 17 -2.35 19.62 -32.38
CA HIS A 17 -1.19 19.10 -33.11
C HIS A 17 -1.13 19.54 -34.57
N GLU A 18 -2.25 19.92 -35.20
CA GLU A 18 -2.27 20.51 -36.53
C GLU A 18 -1.52 21.87 -36.52
N VAL A 19 -1.52 22.57 -35.38
CA VAL A 19 -0.86 23.87 -35.23
C VAL A 19 0.52 23.72 -34.61
N SER A 20 0.68 22.82 -33.66
CA SER A 20 1.92 22.62 -32.90
C SER A 20 2.25 21.11 -32.74
N PRO A 21 2.81 20.48 -33.80
CA PRO A 21 3.04 19.02 -33.83
C PRO A 21 4.00 18.50 -32.78
N GLU A 22 4.89 19.35 -32.29
CA GLU A 22 5.92 18.98 -31.30
C GLU A 22 5.45 19.10 -29.85
N SER A 23 4.24 19.61 -29.62
CA SER A 23 3.72 19.78 -28.25
C SER A 23 3.46 18.45 -27.57
N GLU A 24 3.74 18.42 -26.27
CA GLU A 24 3.43 17.29 -25.39
C GLU A 24 2.21 17.63 -24.54
N PHE A 25 1.30 16.66 -24.40
CA PHE A 25 0.14 16.82 -23.55
C PHE A 25 0.35 16.22 -22.18
N GLY A 26 -0.29 16.83 -21.18
CA GLY A 26 -0.45 16.27 -19.85
C GLY A 26 -1.92 16.26 -19.45
N TYR A 27 -2.33 15.24 -18.72
CA TYR A 27 -3.66 15.18 -18.14
C TYR A 27 -3.58 15.37 -16.63
N GLN A 28 -4.22 16.45 -16.15
CA GLN A 28 -4.39 16.71 -14.73
C GLN A 28 -5.70 16.12 -14.26
N TYR A 29 -5.65 15.34 -13.18
CA TYR A 29 -6.82 14.73 -12.54
C TYR A 29 -6.65 14.76 -11.03
N GLY A 30 -7.72 15.11 -10.33
CA GLY A 30 -7.74 15.14 -8.86
C GLY A 30 -8.43 13.92 -8.27
N ALA A 31 -8.50 13.87 -6.95
CA ALA A 31 -9.26 12.88 -6.21
C ALA A 31 -10.75 12.84 -6.61
N TYR A 32 -11.24 13.95 -7.16
CA TYR A 32 -12.57 14.07 -7.75
C TYR A 32 -12.80 13.24 -9.02
N GLY A 33 -11.77 12.65 -9.57
CA GLY A 33 -11.85 11.70 -10.70
C GLY A 33 -12.58 10.40 -10.39
N ALA A 34 -13.05 10.23 -9.17
CA ALA A 34 -13.91 9.11 -8.76
C ALA A 34 -15.15 8.91 -9.65
N TYR A 35 -15.63 9.93 -10.35
CA TYR A 35 -16.75 9.79 -11.32
C TYR A 35 -16.44 8.93 -12.53
N SER A 36 -15.18 8.90 -12.95
CA SER A 36 -14.72 8.12 -14.09
C SER A 36 -14.06 6.81 -13.66
N GLY A 37 -14.04 6.51 -12.35
CA GLY A 37 -13.16 5.52 -11.77
C GLY A 37 -11.74 6.04 -11.69
N HIS A 38 -10.80 5.23 -11.22
CA HIS A 38 -9.38 5.59 -11.21
C HIS A 38 -8.63 5.17 -12.49
N ASP A 39 -9.32 4.54 -13.42
CA ASP A 39 -8.77 4.20 -14.72
C ASP A 39 -8.94 5.37 -15.69
N PHE A 40 -7.87 6.11 -15.88
CA PHE A 40 -7.76 7.20 -16.85
C PHE A 40 -7.09 6.77 -18.16
N SER A 41 -6.84 5.48 -18.37
CA SER A 41 -6.14 4.95 -19.55
C SER A 41 -6.78 5.41 -20.87
N TYR A 42 -8.11 5.52 -20.90
CA TYR A 42 -8.83 5.97 -22.09
C TYR A 42 -8.51 7.42 -22.49
N ILE A 43 -8.23 8.32 -21.53
CA ILE A 43 -7.81 9.70 -21.81
C ILE A 43 -6.38 9.70 -22.38
N PHE A 44 -5.48 8.96 -21.77
CA PHE A 44 -4.09 8.86 -22.23
C PHE A 44 -4.01 8.20 -23.62
N ASN A 45 -4.84 7.19 -23.89
CA ASN A 45 -4.96 6.59 -25.22
C ASN A 45 -5.43 7.61 -26.27
N ALA A 46 -6.44 8.42 -25.94
CA ALA A 46 -6.92 9.49 -26.83
C ALA A 46 -5.82 10.51 -27.17
N MET A 47 -5.06 10.93 -26.17
CA MET A 47 -3.91 11.86 -26.35
C MET A 47 -2.82 11.21 -27.22
N LYS A 48 -2.47 9.95 -26.95
CA LYS A 48 -1.44 9.21 -27.70
C LYS A 48 -1.81 9.05 -29.17
N GLU A 49 -3.07 8.70 -29.44
CA GLU A 49 -3.57 8.53 -30.79
C GLU A 49 -3.66 9.84 -31.59
N ALA A 50 -3.88 10.97 -30.89
CA ALA A 50 -3.96 12.28 -31.51
C ALA A 50 -2.61 12.87 -31.93
N GLY A 51 -1.50 12.49 -31.28
CA GLY A 51 -0.25 13.20 -31.54
C GLY A 51 1.04 12.39 -31.47
N GLY A 52 0.96 11.11 -31.18
CA GLY A 52 2.12 10.21 -31.25
C GLY A 52 3.10 10.30 -30.08
N LYS A 53 3.30 11.43 -29.41
CA LYS A 53 4.14 11.55 -28.20
C LYS A 53 3.45 10.90 -26.99
N ALA A 54 4.26 10.41 -26.05
CA ALA A 54 3.73 9.88 -24.80
C ALA A 54 3.22 11.04 -23.92
N PRO A 55 1.95 11.02 -23.50
CA PRO A 55 1.42 12.04 -22.62
C PRO A 55 1.98 11.90 -21.20
N ARG A 56 1.91 13.01 -20.44
CA ARG A 56 2.31 13.08 -19.03
C ARG A 56 1.11 12.94 -18.10
N SER A 57 1.29 12.21 -17.01
CA SER A 57 0.30 12.10 -15.95
C SER A 57 0.55 13.19 -14.89
N ARG A 58 -0.49 13.97 -14.57
CA ARG A 58 -0.45 14.96 -13.50
C ARG A 58 -1.55 14.66 -12.47
N PRO A 59 -1.33 13.70 -11.56
CA PRO A 59 -2.26 13.47 -10.49
C PRO A 59 -2.30 14.68 -9.56
N GLY A 60 -3.47 15.24 -9.32
CA GLY A 60 -3.68 16.25 -8.32
C GLY A 60 -3.47 15.65 -6.95
N GLY A 61 -2.78 16.33 -6.08
CA GLY A 61 -2.41 15.67 -4.86
C GLY A 61 -1.82 16.53 -3.77
N GLY A 62 -1.84 17.83 -3.88
CA GLY A 62 -1.28 18.69 -2.84
C GLY A 62 -1.88 18.40 -1.47
N ALA A 63 -1.05 18.23 -0.47
CA ALA A 63 -1.42 18.37 0.91
C ALA A 63 -1.30 19.86 1.28
N TYR A 64 -2.34 20.42 1.86
CA TYR A 64 -2.45 21.89 1.96
C TYR A 64 -1.76 22.47 3.19
N ASP A 65 -1.58 21.67 4.24
CA ASP A 65 -0.98 22.10 5.50
C ASP A 65 -0.18 20.98 6.18
N ASP A 66 0.45 21.30 7.32
CA ASP A 66 1.27 20.37 8.10
C ASP A 66 0.48 19.66 9.22
N HIS A 67 -0.81 19.94 9.38
CA HIS A 67 -1.58 19.46 10.54
C HIS A 67 -1.97 17.98 10.45
N ASP A 68 -2.14 17.46 9.24
CA ASP A 68 -2.57 16.08 9.05
C ASP A 68 -1.63 15.28 8.17
N LEU A 69 -0.71 14.54 8.81
CA LEU A 69 0.17 13.61 8.11
C LEU A 69 -0.61 12.58 7.26
N ASN A 70 -1.86 12.23 7.64
CA ASN A 70 -2.65 11.29 6.87
C ASN A 70 -3.01 11.86 5.50
N GLU A 71 -3.09 13.16 5.36
CA GLU A 71 -3.32 13.78 4.05
C GLU A 71 -2.19 13.48 3.07
N PHE A 72 -0.93 13.63 3.48
CA PHE A 72 0.23 13.25 2.67
C PHE A 72 0.18 11.77 2.27
N LEU A 73 -0.14 10.90 3.21
CA LEU A 73 -0.20 9.45 2.96
C LEU A 73 -1.35 9.11 2.01
N SER A 74 -2.53 9.67 2.20
CA SER A 74 -3.70 9.39 1.37
C SER A 74 -3.56 9.91 -0.05
N LYS A 75 -2.92 11.07 -0.24
CA LYS A 75 -2.61 11.60 -1.57
C LYS A 75 -1.62 10.71 -2.32
N ALA A 76 -0.59 10.21 -1.65
CA ALA A 76 0.34 9.25 -2.25
C ALA A 76 -0.34 7.92 -2.61
N VAL A 77 -1.26 7.43 -1.77
CA VAL A 77 -2.09 6.24 -2.08
C VAL A 77 -2.93 6.49 -3.32
N PHE A 78 -3.58 7.66 -3.42
CA PHE A 78 -4.35 8.04 -4.59
C PHE A 78 -3.48 8.04 -5.86
N MET A 79 -2.31 8.69 -5.81
CA MET A 79 -1.36 8.72 -6.92
C MET A 79 -0.94 7.30 -7.34
N ASN A 80 -0.53 6.46 -6.41
CA ASN A 80 -0.13 5.09 -6.70
C ASN A 80 -1.24 4.28 -7.35
N ARG A 81 -2.46 4.40 -6.84
CA ARG A 81 -3.63 3.69 -7.36
C ARG A 81 -3.98 4.13 -8.78
N ALA A 82 -3.95 5.43 -9.04
CA ALA A 82 -4.18 5.95 -10.38
C ALA A 82 -3.07 5.53 -11.34
N ASN A 83 -1.81 5.58 -10.89
CA ASN A 83 -0.66 5.27 -11.74
C ASN A 83 -0.59 3.79 -12.15
N CYS A 84 -1.05 2.86 -11.31
CA CYS A 84 -1.02 1.43 -11.66
C CYS A 84 -1.95 1.06 -12.83
N MET A 85 -2.91 1.93 -13.15
CA MET A 85 -3.85 1.74 -14.27
C MET A 85 -3.42 2.48 -15.54
N LEU A 86 -2.33 3.25 -15.50
CA LEU A 86 -1.84 3.98 -16.65
C LEU A 86 -1.23 3.04 -17.71
N PRO A 87 -1.40 3.36 -19.00
CA PRO A 87 -0.70 2.66 -20.07
C PRO A 87 0.83 2.72 -19.86
N GLU A 88 1.53 1.64 -20.23
CA GLU A 88 2.99 1.54 -20.02
C GLU A 88 3.83 2.63 -20.68
N TYR A 89 3.33 3.27 -21.74
CA TYR A 89 4.01 4.37 -22.39
C TYR A 89 3.95 5.69 -21.59
N VAL A 90 3.08 5.79 -20.57
CA VAL A 90 3.02 6.95 -19.67
C VAL A 90 4.09 6.77 -18.59
N ARG A 91 5.22 7.43 -18.78
CA ARG A 91 6.39 7.32 -17.89
C ARG A 91 6.64 8.56 -17.03
N GLU A 92 6.10 9.68 -17.44
CA GLU A 92 6.23 10.94 -16.71
C GLU A 92 5.02 11.14 -15.80
N ILE A 93 5.29 11.13 -14.50
CA ILE A 93 4.31 11.26 -13.43
C ILE A 93 4.72 12.46 -12.59
N CYS A 94 3.94 13.55 -12.69
CA CYS A 94 4.24 14.86 -12.14
C CYS A 94 3.12 15.32 -11.22
N PRO A 95 3.05 14.84 -9.96
CA PRO A 95 2.03 15.28 -9.01
C PRO A 95 2.16 16.77 -8.69
N GLU A 96 1.07 17.36 -8.26
CA GLU A 96 0.99 18.74 -7.85
C GLU A 96 1.33 18.88 -6.38
N ILE A 97 2.20 19.85 -6.09
CA ILE A 97 2.54 20.30 -4.73
C ILE A 97 1.88 21.66 -4.54
N GLU A 98 0.97 21.71 -3.61
CA GLU A 98 0.15 22.89 -3.35
C GLU A 98 0.20 23.27 -1.88
N ASN A 99 -0.11 24.52 -1.60
CA ASN A 99 -0.50 25.02 -0.29
C ASN A 99 -1.79 25.84 -0.43
N LEU A 100 -2.68 25.78 0.54
CA LEU A 100 -3.91 26.55 0.54
C LEU A 100 -3.99 27.31 1.88
N PRO A 101 -4.20 28.63 1.85
CA PRO A 101 -4.65 29.50 0.76
C PRO A 101 -3.53 30.07 -0.15
N PHE A 102 -2.60 29.28 -0.60
CA PHE A 102 -1.46 29.67 -1.48
C PHE A 102 -0.44 30.59 -0.81
N GLU A 103 -0.24 30.43 0.46
CA GLU A 103 0.74 31.15 1.26
C GLU A 103 1.55 30.18 2.15
N CYS A 104 2.72 30.61 2.61
CA CYS A 104 3.64 29.75 3.36
C CYS A 104 3.24 29.47 4.82
N PHE A 105 2.18 30.11 5.34
CA PHE A 105 1.81 30.04 6.75
C PHE A 105 1.32 28.66 7.17
N ALA A 106 0.51 27.99 6.35
CA ALA A 106 -0.11 26.73 6.69
C ALA A 106 0.82 25.51 6.47
N LYS A 107 1.78 25.65 5.55
CA LYS A 107 2.65 24.55 5.14
C LYS A 107 4.13 24.94 5.23
N SER A 108 4.84 24.28 6.09
CA SER A 108 6.27 24.54 6.30
C SER A 108 7.14 24.12 5.12
N ALA A 109 8.33 24.69 5.04
CA ALA A 109 9.36 24.25 4.08
C ALA A 109 9.74 22.79 4.27
N ALA A 110 9.72 22.29 5.51
CA ALA A 110 9.95 20.88 5.81
C ALA A 110 8.80 19.99 5.30
N GLY A 111 7.54 20.42 5.46
CA GLY A 111 6.36 19.73 4.94
C GLY A 111 6.40 19.62 3.41
N CYS A 112 6.70 20.73 2.71
CA CYS A 112 6.87 20.74 1.25
C CYS A 112 7.97 19.78 0.78
N ALA A 113 9.13 19.80 1.45
CA ALA A 113 10.25 18.93 1.10
C ALA A 113 9.91 17.46 1.36
N PHE A 114 9.27 17.15 2.50
CA PHE A 114 8.81 15.80 2.81
C PHE A 114 7.80 15.30 1.77
N GLU A 115 6.79 16.09 1.44
CA GLU A 115 5.79 15.73 0.44
C GLU A 115 6.44 15.38 -0.90
N CYS A 116 7.33 16.24 -1.41
CA CYS A 116 8.06 15.99 -2.64
C CYS A 116 8.84 14.66 -2.58
N ALA A 117 9.64 14.45 -1.53
CA ALA A 117 10.43 13.23 -1.37
C ALA A 117 9.54 11.99 -1.23
N TYR A 118 8.42 12.10 -0.53
CA TYR A 118 7.48 11.01 -0.32
C TYR A 118 6.76 10.63 -1.62
N TYR A 119 6.33 11.60 -2.44
CA TYR A 119 5.74 11.31 -3.75
C TYR A 119 6.76 10.73 -4.71
N MET A 120 8.01 11.22 -4.70
CA MET A 120 9.09 10.62 -5.47
C MET A 120 9.34 9.16 -5.05
N ALA A 121 9.37 8.87 -3.76
CA ALA A 121 9.50 7.49 -3.26
C ALA A 121 8.33 6.59 -3.68
N ASN A 122 7.15 7.17 -3.89
CA ASN A 122 5.95 6.51 -4.41
C ASN A 122 5.87 6.44 -5.94
N GLY A 123 6.89 6.88 -6.67
CA GLY A 123 6.98 6.67 -8.11
C GLY A 123 6.75 7.90 -8.97
N ALA A 124 6.64 9.10 -8.41
CA ALA A 124 6.67 10.32 -9.18
C ALA A 124 8.02 10.49 -9.90
N THR A 125 8.01 11.12 -11.07
CA THR A 125 9.21 11.35 -11.89
C THR A 125 9.57 12.82 -12.02
N ASP A 126 8.63 13.68 -11.61
CA ASP A 126 8.77 15.13 -11.60
C ASP A 126 7.78 15.72 -10.60
N MET A 127 7.80 17.04 -10.39
CA MET A 127 6.89 17.78 -9.50
C MET A 127 6.39 19.05 -10.18
N SER A 128 5.11 19.36 -9.97
CA SER A 128 4.51 20.63 -10.34
C SER A 128 4.17 21.43 -9.09
N PHE A 129 4.59 22.68 -9.04
CA PHE A 129 4.42 23.53 -7.86
C PHE A 129 3.36 24.61 -8.10
N SER A 130 2.42 24.72 -7.17
CA SER A 130 1.38 25.74 -7.11
C SER A 130 1.34 26.33 -5.70
N MET A 131 2.37 27.10 -5.33
CA MET A 131 2.59 27.59 -3.97
C MET A 131 2.57 29.11 -3.84
N MET A 132 2.84 29.84 -4.93
CA MET A 132 2.92 31.30 -4.96
C MET A 132 1.97 31.79 -6.05
N MET A 133 0.75 32.13 -5.70
CA MET A 133 -0.26 32.52 -6.70
C MET A 133 -0.67 33.98 -6.66
N HIS A 134 -0.25 34.75 -5.65
CA HIS A 134 -0.63 36.14 -5.52
C HIS A 134 0.52 37.07 -5.88
N GLU A 135 0.26 38.08 -6.71
CA GLU A 135 1.23 39.05 -7.16
C GLU A 135 1.90 39.87 -6.01
N ASN A 136 1.26 39.88 -4.85
CA ASN A 136 1.69 40.63 -3.68
C ASN A 136 2.33 39.77 -2.59
N GLU A 137 2.63 38.49 -2.86
CA GLU A 137 3.29 37.64 -1.88
C GLU A 137 4.75 38.05 -1.65
N VAL A 138 5.15 38.03 -0.38
CA VAL A 138 6.50 38.34 0.04
C VAL A 138 7.40 37.16 -0.29
N ARG A 139 8.22 37.32 -1.36
CA ARG A 139 9.11 36.26 -1.88
C ARG A 139 10.01 35.66 -0.79
N GLU A 140 10.46 36.51 0.12
CA GLU A 140 11.36 36.16 1.21
C GLU A 140 10.78 35.05 2.13
N TYR A 141 9.45 34.93 2.21
CA TYR A 141 8.80 33.86 2.97
C TYR A 141 8.98 32.48 2.36
N TYR A 142 9.29 32.42 1.06
CA TYR A 142 9.52 31.15 0.34
C TYR A 142 10.99 30.77 0.20
N GLU A 143 11.93 31.60 0.63
CA GLU A 143 13.37 31.34 0.45
C GLU A 143 13.81 30.03 1.11
N GLU A 144 13.31 29.72 2.32
CA GLU A 144 13.61 28.44 2.98
C GLU A 144 13.08 27.25 2.17
N THR A 145 11.84 27.33 1.69
CA THR A 145 11.21 26.28 0.87
C THR A 145 12.01 26.05 -0.42
N LEU A 146 12.34 27.13 -1.15
CA LEU A 146 13.11 27.03 -2.39
C LEU A 146 14.52 26.49 -2.15
N SER A 147 15.16 26.88 -1.04
CA SER A 147 16.47 26.38 -0.64
C SER A 147 16.43 24.86 -0.35
N ARG A 148 15.45 24.40 0.43
CA ARG A 148 15.28 22.97 0.72
C ARG A 148 14.97 22.16 -0.54
N LEU A 149 14.07 22.64 -1.38
CA LEU A 149 13.74 21.98 -2.64
C LEU A 149 14.95 21.93 -3.59
N SER A 150 15.79 22.96 -3.59
CA SER A 150 17.03 22.97 -4.36
C SER A 150 18.04 21.94 -3.82
N ALA A 151 18.22 21.87 -2.51
CA ALA A 151 19.10 20.90 -1.88
C ALA A 151 18.66 19.45 -2.16
N ASP A 152 17.36 19.21 -2.30
CA ASP A 152 16.78 17.91 -2.63
C ASP A 152 16.95 17.49 -4.10
N ALA A 153 17.37 18.39 -5.00
CA ALA A 153 17.35 18.16 -6.44
C ALA A 153 18.13 16.89 -6.86
N THR A 154 19.34 16.69 -6.33
CA THR A 154 20.16 15.50 -6.66
C THR A 154 19.47 14.21 -6.25
N TYR A 155 18.91 14.15 -5.04
CA TYR A 155 18.18 13.01 -4.53
C TYR A 155 16.93 12.71 -5.38
N ARG A 156 16.13 13.72 -5.68
CA ARG A 156 14.93 13.59 -6.52
C ARG A 156 15.24 13.14 -7.93
N ASN A 157 16.25 13.72 -8.57
CA ASN A 157 16.65 13.34 -9.92
C ASN A 157 17.08 11.88 -10.01
N ARG A 158 17.77 11.37 -8.98
CA ARG A 158 18.16 9.96 -8.92
C ARG A 158 16.94 9.05 -8.75
N LEU A 159 16.00 9.40 -7.87
CA LEU A 159 14.74 8.68 -7.73
C LEU A 159 13.93 8.70 -9.03
N ALA A 160 13.82 9.86 -9.68
CA ALA A 160 13.11 10.00 -10.95
C ALA A 160 13.66 9.05 -12.03
N ALA A 161 14.99 8.96 -12.14
CA ALA A 161 15.63 8.04 -13.08
C ALA A 161 15.24 6.58 -12.80
N VAL A 162 15.28 6.15 -11.55
CA VAL A 162 14.85 4.79 -11.16
C VAL A 162 13.35 4.60 -11.38
N ASN A 163 12.52 5.59 -11.08
CA ASN A 163 11.07 5.49 -11.19
C ASN A 163 10.58 5.27 -12.62
N ARG A 164 11.27 5.84 -13.62
CA ARG A 164 10.95 5.65 -15.05
C ARG A 164 11.12 4.20 -15.51
N GLU A 165 11.97 3.42 -14.84
CA GLU A 165 12.33 2.06 -15.20
C GLU A 165 11.70 0.99 -14.29
N THR A 166 11.00 1.41 -13.23
CA THR A 166 10.55 0.52 -12.18
C THR A 166 9.07 0.72 -11.83
N ARG A 167 8.54 -0.27 -11.12
CA ARG A 167 7.18 -0.27 -10.58
C ARG A 167 7.22 -0.50 -9.07
N ALA A 168 6.15 -0.11 -8.37
CA ALA A 168 6.02 -0.36 -6.94
C ALA A 168 6.02 -1.87 -6.64
N GLY A 169 6.76 -2.26 -5.59
CA GLY A 169 6.80 -3.65 -5.11
C GLY A 169 6.01 -3.81 -3.82
N GLY A 170 5.50 -5.02 -3.58
CA GLY A 170 4.76 -5.33 -2.35
C GLY A 170 3.55 -6.22 -2.58
N ALA A 171 2.74 -6.40 -1.55
CA ALA A 171 1.45 -7.06 -1.66
C ALA A 171 0.45 -6.14 -2.39
N MET A 172 -0.35 -6.71 -3.29
CA MET A 172 -1.30 -5.97 -4.10
C MET A 172 -2.61 -5.76 -3.33
N PHE A 173 -2.99 -4.52 -3.09
CA PHE A 173 -4.37 -4.21 -2.72
C PHE A 173 -5.28 -4.43 -3.92
N PHE A 174 -6.27 -5.31 -3.75
CA PHE A 174 -7.26 -5.54 -4.79
C PHE A 174 -8.15 -4.31 -4.93
N ILE A 175 -8.23 -3.78 -6.15
CA ILE A 175 -9.14 -2.70 -6.51
C ILE A 175 -10.04 -3.17 -7.64
N SER A 176 -11.33 -2.85 -7.52
CA SER A 176 -12.32 -3.10 -8.55
C SER A 176 -12.92 -1.77 -9.02
N GLU A 177 -13.08 -1.63 -10.33
CA GLU A 177 -13.80 -0.48 -10.90
C GLU A 177 -15.28 -0.44 -10.47
N GLU A 178 -15.87 -1.60 -10.18
CA GLU A 178 -17.24 -1.68 -9.73
C GLU A 178 -17.45 -1.02 -8.36
N MET A 179 -16.39 -0.96 -7.52
CA MET A 179 -16.43 -0.20 -6.26
C MET A 179 -16.86 1.25 -6.48
N TRP A 180 -16.30 1.89 -7.49
CA TRP A 180 -16.58 3.29 -7.82
C TRP A 180 -17.99 3.45 -8.37
N LYS A 181 -18.43 2.56 -9.24
CA LYS A 181 -19.79 2.57 -9.79
C LYS A 181 -20.83 2.39 -8.70
N ARG A 182 -20.59 1.46 -7.78
CA ARG A 182 -21.50 1.23 -6.64
C ARG A 182 -21.55 2.44 -5.71
N LYS A 183 -20.40 3.04 -5.43
CA LYS A 183 -20.30 4.24 -4.59
C LYS A 183 -21.03 5.41 -5.23
N LEU A 184 -20.80 5.66 -6.51
CA LEU A 184 -21.53 6.66 -7.30
C LEU A 184 -23.04 6.46 -7.23
N ASN A 185 -23.51 5.23 -7.40
CA ASN A 185 -24.95 4.93 -7.39
C ASN A 185 -25.57 5.11 -6.00
N LYS A 186 -24.86 4.76 -4.95
CA LYS A 186 -25.33 4.89 -3.56
C LYS A 186 -25.34 6.35 -3.09
N GLU A 187 -24.35 7.13 -3.48
CA GLU A 187 -24.12 8.49 -2.99
C GLU A 187 -24.65 9.56 -3.95
N ALA A 188 -25.19 9.16 -5.11
CA ALA A 188 -25.76 10.09 -6.10
C ALA A 188 -26.86 11.01 -5.53
N GLY A 189 -27.52 10.61 -4.44
CA GLY A 189 -28.49 11.42 -3.71
C GLY A 189 -27.89 12.39 -2.70
N GLU A 190 -26.62 12.22 -2.32
CA GLU A 190 -25.95 13.04 -1.29
C GLU A 190 -25.08 14.16 -1.90
N GLY A 191 -25.05 14.25 -3.23
CA GLY A 191 -24.32 15.28 -3.96
C GLY A 191 -22.83 15.08 -4.03
N PHE A 192 -22.16 16.06 -4.61
CA PHE A 192 -20.75 16.04 -5.00
C PHE A 192 -19.77 15.84 -3.82
N ALA A 193 -20.13 16.37 -2.65
CA ALA A 193 -19.29 16.32 -1.46
C ALA A 193 -19.13 14.91 -0.88
N ALA A 194 -20.14 14.06 -1.05
CA ALA A 194 -20.09 12.68 -0.55
C ALA A 194 -19.06 11.80 -1.29
N LEU A 195 -18.78 12.13 -2.56
CA LEU A 195 -17.80 11.40 -3.39
C LEU A 195 -16.35 11.67 -2.97
N ASN A 196 -16.12 12.75 -2.25
CA ASN A 196 -14.79 13.17 -1.81
C ASN A 196 -14.37 12.56 -0.46
N ASN A 197 -15.30 11.95 0.26
CA ASN A 197 -15.05 11.38 1.59
C ASN A 197 -14.38 9.99 1.54
N GLU A 198 -13.57 9.72 0.52
CA GLU A 198 -12.66 8.58 0.55
C GLU A 198 -11.50 8.82 1.51
N LYS A 199 -11.82 8.81 2.77
CA LYS A 199 -10.77 8.60 3.75
C LYS A 199 -10.31 7.16 3.61
N SER A 200 -9.18 7.00 2.94
CA SER A 200 -8.41 5.74 2.89
C SER A 200 -7.87 5.34 4.28
N GLY A 201 -8.52 5.78 5.32
CA GLY A 201 -8.04 5.72 6.71
C GLY A 201 -7.64 4.34 7.24
N SER A 202 -7.98 3.27 6.53
CA SER A 202 -7.49 1.93 6.82
C SER A 202 -6.16 1.60 6.12
N LEU A 203 -5.90 2.18 4.94
CA LEU A 203 -4.65 1.97 4.22
C LEU A 203 -3.49 2.78 4.82
N ASP A 204 -3.77 3.96 5.35
CA ASP A 204 -2.75 4.83 5.95
C ASP A 204 -2.07 4.16 7.15
N LEU A 205 -2.83 3.41 7.94
CA LEU A 205 -2.28 2.67 9.07
C LEU A 205 -1.38 1.51 8.62
N TRP A 206 -1.76 0.80 7.55
CA TRP A 206 -0.94 -0.25 6.97
C TRP A 206 0.40 0.28 6.44
N ILE A 207 0.39 1.44 5.78
CA ILE A 207 1.60 2.10 5.29
C ILE A 207 2.57 2.40 6.44
N ARG A 208 2.07 2.89 7.57
CA ARG A 208 2.89 3.25 8.75
C ARG A 208 3.62 2.06 9.39
N ASP A 209 3.16 0.86 9.12
CA ASP A 209 3.71 -0.37 9.69
C ASP A 209 4.83 -0.98 8.84
N ALA A 210 5.35 -0.23 7.87
CA ALA A 210 6.40 -0.67 6.95
C ALA A 210 6.05 -1.98 6.20
N ILE A 211 4.77 -2.15 5.86
CA ILE A 211 4.32 -3.27 5.04
C ILE A 211 4.34 -2.82 3.59
N PRO A 212 5.21 -3.39 2.73
CA PRO A 212 5.29 -3.01 1.33
C PRO A 212 3.98 -3.37 0.62
N MET A 213 3.40 -2.39 -0.06
CA MET A 213 2.15 -2.55 -0.79
C MET A 213 2.20 -1.91 -2.18
N THR A 214 1.37 -2.41 -3.05
CA THR A 214 1.18 -1.89 -4.41
C THR A 214 -0.28 -2.04 -4.81
N PHE A 215 -0.69 -1.36 -5.89
CA PHE A 215 -1.95 -1.62 -6.58
C PHE A 215 -1.72 -2.34 -7.91
N GLU A 216 -0.48 -2.61 -8.27
CA GLU A 216 -0.14 -3.32 -9.50
C GLU A 216 -0.24 -4.83 -9.30
N LYS A 217 -0.82 -5.54 -10.28
CA LYS A 217 -0.82 -7.00 -10.32
C LYS A 217 0.59 -7.49 -10.67
N THR A 218 1.42 -7.67 -9.66
CA THR A 218 2.76 -8.22 -9.85
C THR A 218 2.70 -9.74 -9.80
N ALA A 219 3.39 -10.40 -10.73
CA ALA A 219 3.52 -11.86 -10.68
C ALA A 219 4.13 -12.28 -9.33
N GLY A 220 3.43 -13.13 -8.60
CA GLY A 220 3.88 -13.71 -7.35
C GLY A 220 3.68 -12.89 -6.08
N GLY A 221 3.15 -11.67 -6.16
CA GLY A 221 2.73 -10.90 -4.98
C GLY A 221 1.46 -11.47 -4.36
N GLY A 222 1.32 -11.42 -3.04
CA GLY A 222 0.06 -11.71 -2.37
C GLY A 222 -0.99 -10.63 -2.65
N ILE A 223 -2.25 -11.02 -2.72
CA ILE A 223 -3.39 -10.12 -2.93
C ILE A 223 -4.05 -9.84 -1.59
N ILE A 224 -4.17 -8.56 -1.25
CA ILE A 224 -4.92 -8.13 -0.06
C ILE A 224 -6.36 -7.89 -0.49
N LEU A 225 -7.26 -8.73 0.01
CA LEU A 225 -8.69 -8.67 -0.24
C LEU A 225 -9.40 -8.22 1.03
N TYR A 226 -10.11 -7.11 0.95
CA TYR A 226 -10.78 -6.45 2.07
C TYR A 226 -12.29 -6.32 1.83
N PRO A 227 -13.11 -6.05 2.86
CA PRO A 227 -14.57 -6.11 2.79
C PRO A 227 -15.19 -5.27 1.66
N GLU A 228 -14.71 -4.05 1.46
CA GLU A 228 -15.24 -3.16 0.44
C GLU A 228 -15.00 -3.71 -0.97
N ALA A 229 -13.81 -4.28 -1.21
CA ALA A 229 -13.46 -4.90 -2.48
C ALA A 229 -14.24 -6.21 -2.71
N ALA A 230 -14.44 -7.01 -1.68
CA ALA A 230 -15.14 -8.29 -1.77
C ALA A 230 -16.59 -8.13 -2.26
N ARG A 231 -17.24 -7.02 -1.95
CA ARG A 231 -18.60 -6.71 -2.40
C ARG A 231 -18.73 -6.58 -3.91
N ASP A 232 -17.64 -6.23 -4.59
CA ASP A 232 -17.62 -5.93 -6.01
C ASP A 232 -16.96 -7.02 -6.86
N ILE A 233 -16.38 -8.04 -6.23
CA ILE A 233 -15.78 -9.18 -6.92
C ILE A 233 -16.82 -9.92 -7.76
N THR A 234 -16.48 -10.18 -9.01
CA THR A 234 -17.28 -11.03 -9.91
C THR A 234 -16.98 -12.52 -9.67
N GLU A 235 -17.79 -13.41 -10.24
CA GLU A 235 -17.49 -14.87 -10.20
C GLU A 235 -16.14 -15.20 -10.85
N ARG A 236 -15.78 -14.46 -11.90
CA ARG A 236 -14.49 -14.62 -12.56
C ARG A 236 -13.34 -14.21 -11.63
N ASP A 237 -13.46 -13.05 -10.96
CA ASP A 237 -12.45 -12.60 -10.02
C ASP A 237 -12.30 -13.60 -8.87
N PHE A 238 -13.42 -14.13 -8.35
CA PHE A 238 -13.39 -15.14 -7.30
C PHE A 238 -12.67 -16.43 -7.73
N ALA A 239 -12.93 -16.91 -8.94
CA ALA A 239 -12.22 -18.08 -9.49
C ALA A 239 -10.70 -17.82 -9.65
N GLU A 240 -10.30 -16.60 -10.03
CA GLU A 240 -8.88 -16.21 -10.10
C GLU A 240 -8.25 -16.13 -8.70
N LEU A 241 -8.98 -15.61 -7.71
CA LEU A 241 -8.52 -15.51 -6.32
C LEU A 241 -8.30 -16.89 -5.68
N LEU A 242 -9.13 -17.88 -6.02
CA LEU A 242 -8.94 -19.25 -5.52
C LEU A 242 -7.63 -19.91 -6.00
N ARG A 243 -7.01 -19.37 -7.05
CA ARG A 243 -5.68 -19.80 -7.58
C ARG A 243 -4.54 -18.90 -7.14
N SER A 244 -4.85 -17.90 -6.34
CA SER A 244 -3.89 -16.86 -5.96
C SER A 244 -3.51 -16.96 -4.48
N ASN A 245 -2.42 -16.28 -4.12
CA ASN A 245 -2.08 -16.03 -2.73
C ASN A 245 -2.89 -14.84 -2.22
N VAL A 246 -3.78 -15.05 -1.26
CA VAL A 246 -4.72 -14.04 -0.78
C VAL A 246 -4.57 -13.80 0.72
N PHE A 247 -4.50 -12.53 1.08
CA PHE A 247 -4.63 -12.04 2.45
C PHE A 247 -6.03 -11.50 2.67
N THR A 248 -6.73 -11.98 3.69
CA THR A 248 -8.10 -11.55 3.95
C THR A 248 -8.47 -11.71 5.41
N ASP A 249 -9.71 -11.33 5.77
CA ASP A 249 -10.26 -11.50 7.11
C ASP A 249 -11.62 -12.19 7.12
N GLY A 250 -12.11 -12.46 8.33
CA GLY A 250 -13.39 -13.12 8.54
C GLY A 250 -14.58 -12.31 8.00
N GLU A 251 -14.54 -10.98 8.05
CA GLU A 251 -15.60 -10.14 7.48
C GLU A 251 -15.67 -10.30 5.97
N THR A 252 -14.52 -10.28 5.33
CA THR A 252 -14.41 -10.49 3.88
C THR A 252 -14.90 -11.86 3.48
N LEU A 253 -14.54 -12.91 4.24
CA LEU A 253 -14.99 -14.27 3.97
C LEU A 253 -16.52 -14.39 4.05
N GLU A 254 -17.15 -13.75 5.04
CA GLU A 254 -18.61 -13.72 5.17
C GLU A 254 -19.29 -12.97 4.02
N ILE A 255 -18.74 -11.82 3.61
CA ILE A 255 -19.26 -11.08 2.45
C ILE A 255 -19.20 -11.94 1.18
N LEU A 256 -18.10 -12.65 0.98
CA LEU A 256 -17.99 -13.58 -0.15
C LEU A 256 -19.00 -14.73 -0.04
N ARG A 257 -19.21 -15.29 1.16
CA ARG A 257 -20.19 -16.34 1.40
C ARG A 257 -21.62 -15.85 1.15
N GLU A 258 -21.97 -14.66 1.60
CA GLU A 258 -23.28 -14.04 1.29
C GLU A 258 -23.48 -13.88 -0.22
N LYS A 259 -22.42 -13.55 -0.96
CA LYS A 259 -22.48 -13.29 -2.40
C LYS A 259 -22.49 -14.55 -3.26
N PHE A 260 -21.65 -15.52 -2.94
CA PHE A 260 -21.41 -16.69 -3.77
C PHE A 260 -21.89 -18.00 -3.14
N GLY A 261 -22.44 -17.96 -1.92
CA GLY A 261 -22.96 -19.11 -1.21
C GLY A 261 -21.88 -19.97 -0.53
N GLU A 262 -22.28 -21.14 -0.06
CA GLU A 262 -21.43 -22.07 0.71
C GLU A 262 -20.19 -22.56 -0.05
N LYS A 263 -20.15 -22.45 -1.38
CA LYS A 263 -18.98 -22.81 -2.19
C LYS A 263 -17.71 -22.07 -1.76
N VAL A 264 -17.85 -20.87 -1.20
CA VAL A 264 -16.71 -20.09 -0.67
C VAL A 264 -16.06 -20.82 0.50
N CYS A 265 -16.87 -21.20 1.49
CA CYS A 265 -16.38 -21.94 2.67
C CYS A 265 -15.84 -23.31 2.29
N GLU A 266 -16.47 -24.00 1.33
CA GLU A 266 -16.00 -25.27 0.80
C GLU A 266 -14.62 -25.14 0.16
N SER A 267 -14.46 -24.14 -0.74
CA SER A 267 -13.20 -23.91 -1.48
C SER A 267 -12.07 -23.43 -0.58
N VAL A 268 -12.36 -22.64 0.46
CA VAL A 268 -11.36 -22.13 1.41
C VAL A 268 -11.17 -23.08 2.61
N GLY A 269 -12.12 -23.96 2.89
CA GLY A 269 -12.08 -24.90 4.04
C GLY A 269 -12.37 -24.26 5.39
N LEU A 270 -12.86 -23.01 5.41
CA LEU A 270 -13.14 -22.24 6.62
C LEU A 270 -14.54 -21.62 6.58
N THR A 271 -15.13 -21.50 7.76
CA THR A 271 -16.29 -20.64 8.03
C THR A 271 -15.88 -19.53 8.98
N ALA A 272 -16.49 -18.35 8.89
CA ALA A 272 -16.28 -17.26 9.82
C ALA A 272 -17.55 -16.94 10.59
N THR A 273 -17.43 -16.58 11.87
CA THR A 273 -18.54 -16.19 12.72
C THR A 273 -18.17 -14.93 13.50
N GLU A 274 -19.02 -13.91 13.45
CA GLU A 274 -18.76 -12.66 14.17
C GLU A 274 -18.83 -12.87 15.68
N ILE A 275 -17.85 -12.34 16.40
CA ILE A 275 -17.85 -12.27 17.86
C ILE A 275 -18.69 -11.05 18.29
N CYS A 276 -19.68 -11.28 19.14
CA CYS A 276 -20.52 -10.21 19.66
C CYS A 276 -19.67 -9.13 20.34
N GLU A 277 -20.02 -7.87 20.13
CA GLU A 277 -19.26 -6.71 20.66
C GLU A 277 -19.05 -6.76 22.17
N THR A 278 -20.05 -7.22 22.92
CA THR A 278 -19.99 -7.38 24.38
C THR A 278 -19.00 -8.45 24.83
N ASP A 279 -18.64 -9.36 23.96
CA ASP A 279 -17.76 -10.49 24.27
C ASP A 279 -16.32 -10.27 23.82
N ARG A 280 -16.06 -9.28 22.96
CA ARG A 280 -14.72 -9.05 22.38
C ARG A 280 -13.62 -8.88 23.43
N GLY A 281 -13.91 -8.23 24.55
CA GLY A 281 -12.96 -8.05 25.67
C GLY A 281 -12.67 -9.30 26.49
N LYS A 282 -13.36 -10.43 26.22
CA LYS A 282 -13.23 -11.67 26.98
C LYS A 282 -12.28 -12.66 26.34
N PHE A 283 -11.71 -12.35 25.17
CA PHE A 283 -10.85 -13.27 24.42
C PHE A 283 -9.41 -12.80 24.41
N GLU A 284 -8.52 -13.76 24.45
CA GLU A 284 -7.09 -13.61 24.16
C GLU A 284 -6.75 -14.39 22.89
N GLU A 285 -5.75 -13.94 22.17
CA GLU A 285 -5.26 -14.62 20.98
C GLU A 285 -3.92 -15.29 21.30
N HIS A 286 -3.80 -16.58 21.00
CA HIS A 286 -2.62 -17.39 21.21
C HIS A 286 -2.10 -17.94 19.88
N ASN A 287 -0.81 -17.72 19.62
CA ASN A 287 -0.16 -18.29 18.45
C ASN A 287 0.23 -19.74 18.68
N PHE A 288 -0.05 -20.59 17.71
CA PHE A 288 0.44 -21.96 17.70
C PHE A 288 1.92 -22.02 17.31
N PRO A 289 2.62 -23.10 17.72
CA PRO A 289 3.96 -23.37 17.24
C PRO A 289 3.94 -23.56 15.73
N HIS A 290 4.48 -22.58 15.01
CA HIS A 290 4.60 -22.65 13.58
C HIS A 290 6.03 -22.28 13.15
N ALA A 291 6.55 -22.88 12.08
CA ALA A 291 7.92 -22.66 11.62
C ALA A 291 8.18 -21.19 11.22
N THR A 292 7.16 -20.53 10.73
CA THR A 292 7.22 -19.11 10.28
C THR A 292 6.94 -18.10 11.37
N LEU A 293 6.35 -18.53 12.51
CA LEU A 293 6.16 -17.64 13.64
C LEU A 293 7.36 -17.78 14.57
N PRO A 294 8.13 -16.73 14.83
CA PRO A 294 9.25 -16.78 15.77
C PRO A 294 8.81 -17.34 17.11
N ARG A 295 9.68 -18.16 17.74
CA ARG A 295 9.37 -18.81 19.03
C ARG A 295 8.92 -17.82 20.10
N ASP A 296 9.38 -16.58 20.04
CA ASP A 296 9.05 -15.53 20.98
C ASP A 296 7.60 -15.02 20.85
N PHE A 297 6.96 -15.22 19.70
CA PHE A 297 5.53 -14.89 19.51
C PHE A 297 4.59 -15.82 20.30
N ARG A 298 5.05 -16.97 20.75
CA ARG A 298 4.25 -17.88 21.59
C ARG A 298 3.90 -17.30 22.96
N LYS A 299 4.67 -16.35 23.43
CA LYS A 299 4.48 -15.69 24.73
C LYS A 299 3.54 -14.49 24.67
N TRP A 300 3.05 -14.15 23.50
CA TRP A 300 2.26 -12.97 23.32
C TRP A 300 0.77 -13.27 23.41
N GLN A 301 0.26 -12.94 24.55
CA GLN A 301 -1.15 -12.74 24.76
C GLN A 301 -1.50 -11.40 24.11
N ASN A 302 -2.18 -11.45 22.98
CA ASN A 302 -2.50 -10.26 22.24
C ASN A 302 -3.92 -9.81 22.60
N ASN A 303 -4.08 -9.10 23.73
CA ASN A 303 -5.32 -8.46 24.15
C ASN A 303 -5.78 -7.34 23.20
N PHE A 304 -5.19 -7.23 22.03
CA PHE A 304 -5.47 -6.14 21.10
C PHE A 304 -6.51 -6.53 20.08
N PHE A 305 -7.69 -6.79 20.57
CA PHE A 305 -8.84 -6.52 19.77
C PHE A 305 -8.83 -5.03 19.44
N THR A 306 -8.75 -4.77 18.16
CA THR A 306 -8.71 -3.47 17.55
C THR A 306 -9.44 -2.41 18.38
N ARG A 307 -8.73 -1.38 18.78
CA ARG A 307 -9.35 -0.17 19.30
C ARG A 307 -10.33 0.33 18.26
N GLY A 308 -11.60 0.25 18.57
CA GLY A 308 -12.63 0.81 17.74
C GLY A 308 -13.56 -0.21 17.10
N ARG A 309 -14.49 0.25 16.37
CA ARG A 309 -15.70 -0.37 15.78
C ARG A 309 -15.45 -1.47 14.74
N SER A 310 -14.28 -2.11 14.74
CA SER A 310 -14.00 -3.21 13.81
C SER A 310 -14.68 -4.48 14.27
N LYS A 311 -15.30 -5.16 13.35
CA LYS A 311 -15.82 -6.50 13.57
C LYS A 311 -14.68 -7.48 13.82
N VAL A 312 -14.90 -8.44 14.68
CA VAL A 312 -13.98 -9.51 14.99
C VAL A 312 -14.69 -10.83 14.74
N TYR A 313 -14.01 -11.75 14.08
CA TYR A 313 -14.54 -13.05 13.72
C TYR A 313 -13.64 -14.15 14.28
N TYR A 314 -14.23 -15.27 14.67
CA TYR A 314 -13.48 -16.51 14.77
C TYR A 314 -13.79 -17.39 13.57
N MET A 315 -12.80 -18.21 13.17
CA MET A 315 -12.97 -19.15 12.11
C MET A 315 -13.10 -20.57 12.70
N SER A 316 -13.82 -21.40 11.99
CA SER A 316 -13.91 -22.84 12.23
C SER A 316 -13.64 -23.61 10.94
N LEU A 317 -13.18 -24.83 11.06
CA LEU A 317 -13.04 -25.70 9.89
C LEU A 317 -14.41 -25.93 9.25
N TYR A 318 -14.46 -25.91 7.93
CA TYR A 318 -15.68 -26.21 7.22
C TYR A 318 -16.14 -27.64 7.55
N PRO A 319 -17.42 -27.85 7.95
CA PRO A 319 -17.83 -29.11 8.57
C PRO A 319 -17.98 -30.28 7.59
N LYS A 320 -18.05 -30.00 6.29
CA LYS A 320 -18.13 -31.03 5.26
C LYS A 320 -16.74 -31.37 4.73
N LYS A 321 -16.61 -32.55 4.10
CA LYS A 321 -15.37 -32.96 3.45
C LYS A 321 -15.08 -32.00 2.28
N THR A 322 -13.88 -31.43 2.29
CA THR A 322 -13.36 -30.55 1.25
C THR A 322 -11.96 -31.02 0.83
N LYS A 323 -11.47 -30.56 -0.32
CA LYS A 323 -10.08 -30.78 -0.76
C LYS A 323 -9.12 -29.75 -0.13
N SER A 324 -9.66 -28.66 0.42
CA SER A 324 -8.83 -27.62 1.05
C SER A 324 -8.10 -28.17 2.28
N VAL A 325 -6.86 -27.68 2.45
CA VAL A 325 -6.03 -28.03 3.62
C VAL A 325 -5.82 -26.79 4.46
N VAL A 326 -6.34 -26.80 5.69
CA VAL A 326 -6.26 -25.67 6.61
C VAL A 326 -5.24 -25.92 7.69
N GLN A 327 -4.34 -24.95 7.89
CA GLN A 327 -3.39 -24.89 8.98
C GLN A 327 -3.71 -23.69 9.87
N ALA A 328 -4.17 -23.95 11.09
CA ALA A 328 -4.38 -22.90 12.08
C ALA A 328 -3.02 -22.35 12.57
N LEU A 329 -2.90 -21.03 12.60
CA LEU A 329 -1.72 -20.30 13.08
C LEU A 329 -1.91 -19.73 14.47
N ALA A 330 -3.14 -19.32 14.79
CA ALA A 330 -3.50 -18.76 16.09
C ALA A 330 -4.97 -19.08 16.40
N ALA A 331 -5.33 -19.06 17.68
CA ALA A 331 -6.69 -19.24 18.14
C ALA A 331 -7.07 -18.21 19.20
N TYR A 332 -8.38 -17.94 19.31
CA TYR A 332 -8.95 -17.21 20.43
C TYR A 332 -9.25 -18.17 21.57
N GLU A 333 -8.92 -17.75 22.77
CA GLU A 333 -9.22 -18.45 24.01
C GLU A 333 -10.00 -17.51 24.93
N THR A 334 -10.93 -18.06 25.69
CA THR A 334 -11.67 -17.26 26.67
C THR A 334 -10.80 -17.00 27.89
N GLN A 335 -10.66 -15.73 28.27
CA GLN A 335 -10.21 -15.38 29.62
C GLN A 335 -11.27 -15.79 30.63
N LEU A 336 -11.08 -16.94 31.26
CA LEU A 336 -11.74 -17.18 32.52
C LEU A 336 -11.01 -16.33 33.57
N ASN A 337 -11.68 -15.35 34.12
CA ASN A 337 -11.20 -14.47 35.20
C ASN A 337 -10.86 -15.21 36.50
N ILE A 338 -10.31 -16.38 36.43
CA ILE A 338 -9.99 -17.25 37.55
C ILE A 338 -8.52 -17.62 37.42
N ALA A 339 -7.70 -16.97 38.18
CA ALA A 339 -6.34 -17.45 38.45
C ALA A 339 -6.42 -18.71 39.29
N PRO A 340 -5.46 -19.63 39.12
CA PRO A 340 -4.42 -19.75 38.13
C PRO A 340 -4.84 -20.70 37.01
N TYR A 341 -4.20 -20.55 35.87
CA TYR A 341 -4.32 -21.40 34.67
C TYR A 341 -4.09 -22.91 35.01
N GLU A 342 -5.03 -23.52 35.66
CA GLU A 342 -5.12 -24.95 35.76
C GLU A 342 -5.98 -25.46 34.62
N ASN A 343 -5.31 -25.94 33.58
CA ASN A 343 -5.81 -26.93 32.63
C ASN A 343 -7.14 -26.58 31.93
N GLY A 344 -7.21 -25.60 31.10
CA GLY A 344 -8.39 -25.49 30.30
C GLY A 344 -8.66 -24.17 29.63
N GLN A 345 -7.68 -23.61 28.97
CA GLN A 345 -7.98 -22.67 27.91
C GLN A 345 -8.62 -23.45 26.78
N TYR A 346 -9.92 -23.35 26.66
CA TYR A 346 -10.65 -24.00 25.56
C TYR A 346 -10.54 -23.06 24.35
N PRO A 347 -10.02 -23.52 23.21
CA PRO A 347 -10.02 -22.74 22.01
C PRO A 347 -11.46 -22.37 21.65
N TYR A 348 -11.74 -21.08 21.60
CA TYR A 348 -13.04 -20.58 21.18
C TYR A 348 -13.21 -20.70 19.66
N GLY A 349 -12.12 -20.52 18.92
CA GLY A 349 -12.08 -20.64 17.48
C GLY A 349 -10.74 -20.18 16.92
N ILE A 350 -10.52 -20.40 15.65
CA ILE A 350 -9.31 -20.01 14.95
C ILE A 350 -9.31 -18.49 14.74
N SER A 351 -8.23 -17.81 15.09
CA SER A 351 -8.06 -16.37 14.89
C SER A 351 -7.19 -16.02 13.69
N ALA A 352 -6.33 -16.96 13.26
CA ALA A 352 -5.54 -16.83 12.04
C ALA A 352 -5.25 -18.22 11.47
N ALA A 353 -5.37 -18.38 10.16
CA ALA A 353 -5.07 -19.63 9.46
C ALA A 353 -4.50 -19.37 8.06
N ILE A 354 -3.72 -20.32 7.56
CA ILE A 354 -3.43 -20.46 6.13
C ILE A 354 -4.22 -21.65 5.60
N SER A 355 -4.94 -21.43 4.53
CA SER A 355 -5.66 -22.47 3.80
C SER A 355 -5.07 -22.63 2.41
N GLN A 356 -4.75 -23.85 2.01
CA GLN A 356 -4.60 -24.18 0.61
C GLN A 356 -6.00 -24.46 0.06
N THR A 357 -6.42 -23.70 -0.94
CA THR A 357 -7.75 -23.81 -1.54
C THR A 357 -7.86 -25.05 -2.41
N GLU A 358 -9.08 -25.40 -2.84
CA GLU A 358 -9.31 -26.50 -3.78
C GLU A 358 -8.67 -26.30 -5.17
N GLU A 359 -8.36 -25.04 -5.54
CA GLU A 359 -7.75 -24.62 -6.80
C GLU A 359 -6.25 -24.29 -6.65
N ASP A 360 -5.60 -24.84 -5.62
CA ASP A 360 -4.17 -24.69 -5.33
C ASP A 360 -3.69 -23.26 -4.97
N GLY A 361 -4.59 -22.30 -4.76
CA GLY A 361 -4.24 -21.01 -4.16
C GLY A 361 -4.02 -21.13 -2.66
N ARG A 362 -3.40 -20.13 -2.06
CA ARG A 362 -3.14 -20.08 -0.63
C ARG A 362 -3.79 -18.83 -0.03
N TRP A 363 -4.65 -19.01 0.95
CA TRP A 363 -5.35 -17.93 1.63
C TRP A 363 -4.94 -17.82 3.08
N ALA A 364 -4.42 -16.67 3.48
CA ALA A 364 -4.24 -16.32 4.88
C ALA A 364 -5.48 -15.56 5.35
N VAL A 365 -6.22 -16.13 6.28
CA VAL A 365 -7.47 -15.59 6.82
C VAL A 365 -7.28 -15.23 8.29
N PHE A 366 -7.58 -13.96 8.64
CA PHE A 366 -7.49 -13.45 10.00
C PHE A 366 -8.88 -13.15 10.57
N GLY A 367 -9.05 -13.33 11.84
CA GLY A 367 -10.32 -13.06 12.52
C GLY A 367 -10.62 -11.58 12.73
N ASN A 368 -9.63 -10.70 12.56
CA ASN A 368 -9.78 -9.26 12.69
C ASN A 368 -9.27 -8.55 11.44
N ALA A 369 -9.80 -7.36 11.19
CA ALA A 369 -9.40 -6.53 10.06
C ALA A 369 -7.91 -6.17 10.15
N ILE A 370 -7.08 -6.83 9.33
CA ILE A 370 -5.62 -6.66 9.32
C ILE A 370 -5.17 -5.31 8.74
N TRP A 371 -6.02 -4.65 7.99
CA TRP A 371 -5.78 -3.33 7.40
C TRP A 371 -6.24 -2.16 8.29
N LYS A 372 -6.94 -2.44 9.39
CA LYS A 372 -7.40 -1.40 10.32
C LYS A 372 -6.51 -1.37 11.56
N GLY A 373 -5.46 -0.56 11.52
CA GLY A 373 -4.74 -0.16 12.71
C GLY A 373 -3.90 -1.24 13.38
N ILE A 374 -2.83 -1.64 12.74
CA ILE A 374 -1.80 -2.39 13.42
C ILE A 374 -1.04 -1.44 14.34
N MET A 375 -1.42 -1.39 15.61
CA MET A 375 -0.74 -0.59 16.62
C MET A 375 0.23 -1.42 17.48
N SER A 376 0.55 -2.63 17.03
CA SER A 376 1.40 -3.57 17.74
C SER A 376 2.55 -4.02 16.86
N PHE A 377 3.77 -3.82 17.32
CA PHE A 377 4.97 -4.35 16.67
C PHE A 377 4.85 -5.86 16.39
N TYR A 378 4.32 -6.60 17.34
CA TYR A 378 4.21 -8.06 17.23
C TYR A 378 3.16 -8.50 16.21
N ARG A 379 2.04 -7.80 16.14
CA ARG A 379 1.05 -8.05 15.09
C ARG A 379 1.63 -7.75 13.71
N ARG A 380 2.37 -6.67 13.58
CA ARG A 380 3.09 -6.37 12.33
C ARG A 380 4.04 -7.50 11.95
N GLU A 381 4.87 -7.97 12.88
CA GLU A 381 5.81 -9.07 12.63
C GLU A 381 5.08 -10.37 12.26
N GLN A 382 3.97 -10.68 12.93
CA GLN A 382 3.12 -11.81 12.58
C GLN A 382 2.62 -11.70 11.14
N LEU A 383 2.05 -10.55 10.77
CA LEU A 383 1.57 -10.32 9.41
C LEU A 383 2.69 -10.44 8.39
N LEU A 384 3.83 -9.82 8.61
CA LEU A 384 4.98 -9.90 7.70
C LEU A 384 5.47 -11.35 7.52
N ASN A 385 5.52 -12.14 8.60
CA ASN A 385 5.91 -13.55 8.53
C ASN A 385 4.89 -14.39 7.75
N VAL A 386 3.60 -14.17 7.99
CA VAL A 386 2.52 -14.87 7.26
C VAL A 386 2.53 -14.47 5.79
N MET A 387 2.79 -13.19 5.48
CA MET A 387 2.93 -12.72 4.10
C MET A 387 4.14 -13.35 3.41
N ASP A 388 5.27 -13.43 4.09
CA ASP A 388 6.46 -14.09 3.56
C ASP A 388 6.21 -15.57 3.27
N GLU A 389 5.54 -16.28 4.17
CA GLU A 389 5.18 -17.69 3.94
C GLU A 389 4.20 -17.86 2.79
N LEU A 390 3.16 -17.02 2.77
CA LEU A 390 2.15 -17.09 1.72
C LEU A 390 2.77 -16.87 0.34
N CYS A 391 3.70 -15.94 0.25
CA CYS A 391 4.39 -15.55 -0.99
C CYS A 391 5.72 -16.30 -1.21
N ALA A 392 6.07 -17.31 -0.40
CA ALA A 392 7.38 -17.96 -0.43
C ALA A 392 7.74 -18.55 -1.82
N GLN A 393 6.76 -19.11 -2.54
CA GLN A 393 6.97 -19.66 -3.87
C GLN A 393 7.29 -18.58 -4.93
N SER A 394 6.89 -17.35 -4.67
CA SER A 394 7.13 -16.19 -5.55
C SER A 394 8.21 -15.26 -5.01
N GLY A 395 8.97 -15.70 -4.03
CA GLY A 395 10.09 -14.95 -3.50
C GLY A 395 9.82 -14.15 -2.23
N GLY A 396 8.62 -14.25 -1.66
CA GLY A 396 8.23 -13.50 -0.48
C GLY A 396 8.11 -11.99 -0.75
N LEU A 397 8.08 -11.20 0.32
CA LEU A 397 8.13 -9.74 0.21
C LEU A 397 9.50 -9.27 -0.28
N CYS A 398 9.52 -8.37 -1.27
CA CYS A 398 10.77 -7.87 -1.88
C CYS A 398 11.65 -7.05 -0.92
N ALA A 399 11.07 -6.51 0.15
CA ALA A 399 11.80 -5.83 1.21
C ALA A 399 11.08 -5.97 2.56
N ARG A 400 11.85 -5.95 3.64
CA ARG A 400 11.35 -5.99 5.01
C ARG A 400 12.18 -5.09 5.91
N LEU A 401 11.52 -4.22 6.67
CA LEU A 401 12.17 -3.31 7.61
C LEU A 401 11.95 -3.80 9.04
N LYS A 402 13.04 -4.09 9.74
CA LYS A 402 13.02 -4.38 11.17
C LYS A 402 13.31 -3.08 11.94
N SER A 403 12.25 -2.43 12.37
CA SER A 403 12.28 -1.18 13.15
C SER A 403 11.18 -1.20 14.20
N PRO A 404 11.42 -0.72 15.41
CA PRO A 404 10.38 -0.60 16.44
C PRO A 404 9.46 0.62 16.23
N LYS A 405 9.76 1.47 15.25
CA LYS A 405 9.05 2.72 14.96
C LYS A 405 8.23 2.63 13.69
N GLN A 406 7.23 3.48 13.59
CA GLN A 406 6.40 3.62 12.39
C GLN A 406 7.22 4.20 11.23
N ALA A 407 7.11 3.56 10.11
CA ALA A 407 7.76 3.98 8.87
C ALA A 407 6.95 3.49 7.66
N ALA A 408 7.05 4.18 6.53
CA ALA A 408 6.64 3.63 5.25
C ALA A 408 7.82 2.93 4.58
N LEU A 409 7.56 1.76 3.99
CA LEU A 409 8.54 0.98 3.22
C LEU A 409 8.07 0.88 1.77
N LEU A 410 8.83 1.48 0.87
CA LEU A 410 8.44 1.73 -0.51
C LEU A 410 9.48 1.12 -1.47
N PRO A 411 9.45 -0.21 -1.68
CA PRO A 411 10.35 -0.87 -2.63
C PRO A 411 9.87 -0.66 -4.06
N ARG A 412 10.83 -0.63 -4.98
CA ARG A 412 10.57 -0.57 -6.42
C ARG A 412 11.30 -1.69 -7.15
N LYS A 413 10.61 -2.31 -8.11
CA LYS A 413 11.08 -3.46 -8.88
C LYS A 413 11.25 -3.10 -10.35
N ASP A 414 12.30 -3.62 -10.96
CA ASP A 414 12.51 -3.52 -12.42
C ASP A 414 11.58 -4.48 -13.19
N SER A 415 11.63 -4.44 -14.51
CA SER A 415 10.83 -5.30 -15.39
C SER A 415 11.13 -6.80 -15.25
N ALA A 416 12.31 -7.15 -14.71
CA ALA A 416 12.67 -8.54 -14.37
C ALA A 416 12.20 -8.95 -12.97
N GLY A 417 11.47 -8.10 -12.27
CA GLY A 417 10.99 -8.34 -10.91
C GLY A 417 12.05 -8.22 -9.83
N ARG A 418 13.24 -7.68 -10.13
CA ARG A 418 14.33 -7.49 -9.18
C ARG A 418 14.17 -6.16 -8.46
N THR A 419 14.51 -6.12 -7.18
CA THR A 419 14.44 -4.90 -6.35
C THR A 419 15.53 -3.92 -6.76
N ALA A 420 15.14 -2.75 -7.25
CA ALA A 420 16.04 -1.71 -7.76
C ALA A 420 16.36 -0.62 -6.72
N CYS A 421 15.41 -0.28 -5.88
CA CYS A 421 15.62 0.57 -4.72
C CYS A 421 14.55 0.31 -3.65
N VAL A 422 14.84 0.76 -2.44
CA VAL A 422 13.91 0.74 -1.31
C VAL A 422 13.98 2.08 -0.60
N SER A 423 12.88 2.82 -0.63
CA SER A 423 12.74 4.05 0.15
C SER A 423 12.11 3.76 1.51
N VAL A 424 12.60 4.42 2.53
CA VAL A 424 12.09 4.37 3.90
C VAL A 424 11.73 5.78 4.32
N ALA A 425 10.46 6.02 4.64
CA ALA A 425 10.01 7.29 5.19
C ALA A 425 9.80 7.15 6.70
N ASN A 426 10.47 7.98 7.48
CA ASN A 426 10.23 8.07 8.92
C ASN A 426 8.96 8.90 9.15
N LEU A 427 7.91 8.26 9.63
CA LEU A 427 6.60 8.87 9.88
C LEU A 427 6.40 9.28 11.35
N THR A 428 7.48 9.50 12.08
CA THR A 428 7.45 9.89 13.51
C THR A 428 8.08 11.27 13.71
N ILE A 429 7.74 11.90 14.81
CA ILE A 429 8.30 13.20 15.23
C ILE A 429 9.72 13.09 15.79
N GLY A 430 10.25 11.89 15.95
CA GLY A 430 11.60 11.62 16.42
C GLY A 430 12.46 10.92 15.39
N GLU A 431 13.75 10.87 15.62
CA GLU A 431 14.69 10.07 14.83
C GLU A 431 14.28 8.60 14.79
N SER A 432 14.42 7.94 13.62
CA SER A 432 14.08 6.52 13.50
C SER A 432 14.98 5.61 14.36
N GLY A 433 16.19 6.06 14.68
CA GLY A 433 17.25 5.20 15.15
C GLY A 433 17.80 4.29 14.03
N GLU A 434 18.81 3.51 14.36
CA GLU A 434 19.31 2.49 13.43
C GLU A 434 18.24 1.41 13.21
N SER A 435 18.16 0.93 11.97
CA SER A 435 17.22 -0.13 11.59
C SER A 435 17.88 -1.13 10.66
N ILE A 436 17.26 -2.29 10.49
CA ILE A 436 17.75 -3.36 9.61
C ILE A 436 16.78 -3.49 8.45
N LEU A 437 17.31 -3.38 7.24
CA LEU A 437 16.56 -3.63 6.01
C LEU A 437 17.04 -4.94 5.38
N ALA A 438 16.10 -5.87 5.21
CA ALA A 438 16.29 -7.04 4.36
C ALA A 438 15.76 -6.72 2.96
N VAL A 439 16.54 -7.02 1.92
CA VAL A 439 16.18 -6.84 0.52
C VAL A 439 16.29 -8.16 -0.20
N ARG A 440 15.24 -8.57 -0.88
CA ARG A 440 15.20 -9.81 -1.64
C ARG A 440 15.25 -9.55 -3.13
N ASN A 441 15.88 -10.47 -3.83
CA ASN A 441 16.07 -10.42 -5.28
C ASN A 441 16.55 -9.03 -5.75
N PRO A 442 17.66 -8.50 -5.21
CA PRO A 442 18.16 -7.21 -5.61
C PRO A 442 18.68 -7.25 -7.05
N ARG A 443 18.63 -6.13 -7.76
CA ARG A 443 19.16 -6.05 -9.14
C ARG A 443 20.69 -6.04 -9.22
N GLY A 444 21.37 -5.85 -8.08
CA GLY A 444 22.83 -5.84 -7.94
C GLY A 444 23.27 -6.05 -6.49
N GLU A 445 24.56 -5.95 -6.24
CA GLU A 445 25.17 -6.22 -4.93
C GLU A 445 25.70 -4.96 -4.22
N ARG A 446 25.67 -3.82 -4.89
CA ARG A 446 26.07 -2.54 -4.31
C ARG A 446 24.85 -1.79 -3.79
N PHE A 447 24.84 -1.50 -2.51
CA PHE A 447 23.78 -0.77 -1.79
C PHE A 447 24.28 0.63 -1.45
N THR A 448 23.63 1.65 -1.98
CA THR A 448 23.99 3.07 -1.77
C THR A 448 22.83 3.79 -1.10
N PHE A 449 23.07 4.33 0.08
CA PHE A 449 22.08 5.06 0.85
C PHE A 449 22.19 6.55 0.59
N MET A 450 21.08 7.20 0.32
CA MET A 450 20.97 8.65 0.20
C MET A 450 19.85 9.16 1.10
N ARG A 451 20.09 10.31 1.71
CA ARG A 451 19.09 11.04 2.50
C ARG A 451 18.43 12.13 1.66
N GLN A 452 17.19 12.40 1.93
CA GLN A 452 16.54 13.63 1.52
C GLN A 452 17.39 14.84 1.97
N GLY A 453 17.49 15.87 1.12
CA GLY A 453 18.29 17.07 1.42
C GLY A 453 19.81 16.91 1.27
N SER A 454 20.27 15.75 0.81
CA SER A 454 21.71 15.49 0.67
C SER A 454 22.06 14.94 -0.72
N ALA A 455 23.18 15.37 -1.25
CA ALA A 455 23.80 14.78 -2.43
C ALA A 455 24.80 13.66 -2.06
N GLU A 456 25.05 13.44 -0.77
CA GLU A 456 25.99 12.45 -0.30
C GLU A 456 25.46 11.03 -0.50
N GLU A 457 26.31 10.18 -1.05
CA GLU A 457 26.10 8.74 -1.20
C GLU A 457 26.90 7.96 -0.17
N ILE A 458 26.21 7.20 0.68
CA ILE A 458 26.84 6.33 1.66
C ILE A 458 26.75 4.89 1.16
N VAL A 459 27.87 4.24 0.90
CA VAL A 459 27.90 2.82 0.55
C VAL A 459 27.65 2.01 1.82
N LEU A 460 26.62 1.17 1.80
CA LEU A 460 26.28 0.28 2.90
C LEU A 460 26.96 -1.08 2.72
N ASN A 461 27.46 -1.62 3.81
CA ASN A 461 27.91 -3.01 3.84
C ASN A 461 26.68 -3.92 3.89
N ALA A 462 26.55 -4.79 2.91
CA ALA A 462 25.49 -5.78 2.85
C ALA A 462 26.03 -7.14 3.27
N GLU A 463 25.36 -7.77 4.22
CA GLU A 463 25.61 -9.17 4.57
C GLU A 463 24.66 -10.03 3.75
N SER A 464 25.21 -10.95 2.93
CA SER A 464 24.37 -11.93 2.25
C SER A 464 23.80 -12.89 3.27
N ALA A 465 22.50 -12.89 3.44
CA ALA A 465 21.78 -13.90 4.18
C ALA A 465 21.13 -14.85 3.18
N ARG A 466 21.36 -16.14 3.34
CA ARG A 466 20.71 -17.29 2.71
C ARG A 466 20.02 -17.10 1.37
N THR A 467 20.39 -17.97 0.46
CA THR A 467 19.53 -18.37 -0.65
C THR A 467 18.58 -19.48 -0.17
N GLU A 468 17.35 -19.16 0.15
CA GLU A 468 16.28 -20.15 0.23
C GLU A 468 15.53 -20.16 -1.10
N ASN A 469 15.34 -21.32 -1.69
CA ASN A 469 14.63 -21.50 -2.97
C ASN A 469 15.18 -20.70 -4.18
N GLY A 470 16.47 -20.43 -4.22
CA GLY A 470 17.10 -19.65 -5.30
C GLY A 470 16.93 -18.14 -5.19
N ILE A 471 16.40 -17.65 -4.07
CA ILE A 471 16.19 -16.22 -3.82
C ILE A 471 17.36 -15.70 -2.98
N CYS A 472 18.01 -14.66 -3.49
CA CYS A 472 19.06 -13.96 -2.79
C CYS A 472 18.47 -12.89 -1.87
N GLU A 473 18.80 -12.93 -0.58
CA GLU A 473 18.45 -11.90 0.40
C GLU A 473 19.72 -11.23 0.91
N TYR A 474 19.71 -9.91 1.00
CA TYR A 474 20.77 -9.10 1.59
C TYR A 474 20.24 -8.33 2.78
N ILE A 475 21.02 -8.29 3.84
CA ILE A 475 20.74 -7.53 5.05
C ILE A 475 21.68 -6.34 5.12
N VAL A 476 21.11 -5.14 5.25
CA VAL A 476 21.86 -3.89 5.41
C VAL A 476 21.40 -3.15 6.67
N LYS A 477 22.36 -2.55 7.37
CA LYS A 477 22.08 -1.64 8.48
C LYS A 477 21.85 -0.25 7.93
N LEU A 478 20.70 0.34 8.25
CA LEU A 478 20.37 1.70 7.86
C LEU A 478 20.76 2.67 8.96
N PRO A 479 21.40 3.79 8.61
CA PRO A 479 21.56 4.91 9.53
C PRO A 479 20.21 5.48 9.98
N SER A 480 20.22 6.23 11.08
CA SER A 480 19.03 6.95 11.55
C SER A 480 18.50 7.90 10.47
N ILE A 481 17.18 7.93 10.33
CA ILE A 481 16.43 8.79 9.41
C ILE A 481 15.73 9.87 10.23
N ALA A 482 15.92 11.11 9.84
CA ALA A 482 15.35 12.28 10.52
C ALA A 482 13.80 12.24 10.56
N PRO A 483 13.16 12.94 11.49
CA PRO A 483 11.71 13.06 11.55
C PRO A 483 11.13 13.55 10.21
N TYR A 484 10.01 12.99 9.80
CA TYR A 484 9.31 13.36 8.57
C TYR A 484 10.25 13.56 7.39
N SER A 485 11.09 12.57 7.15
CA SER A 485 12.00 12.56 6.00
C SER A 485 12.07 11.20 5.34
N VAL A 486 12.54 11.20 4.11
CA VAL A 486 12.70 10.00 3.29
C VAL A 486 14.18 9.74 3.05
N SER A 487 14.56 8.48 3.11
CA SER A 487 15.88 8.04 2.67
C SER A 487 15.72 6.83 1.75
N THR A 488 16.62 6.68 0.80
CA THR A 488 16.53 5.60 -0.19
C THR A 488 17.82 4.82 -0.27
N VAL A 489 17.68 3.51 -0.28
CA VAL A 489 18.75 2.55 -0.64
C VAL A 489 18.61 2.24 -2.12
N PHE A 490 19.55 2.71 -2.93
CA PHE A 490 19.68 2.37 -4.34
C PHE A 490 20.54 1.12 -4.50
N ILE A 491 20.16 0.27 -5.42
CA ILE A 491 20.80 -1.04 -5.63
C ILE A 491 21.33 -1.11 -7.06
N SER A 492 22.60 -1.40 -7.24
CA SER A 492 23.26 -1.44 -8.55
C SER A 492 24.28 -2.59 -8.64
#